data_6b3ed2f6ef826f4eeb4d9fa0933911b3
#
_entry.id   6b3ed2f6ef826f4eeb4d9fa0933911b3
#
_cell.length_a   1.000
_cell.length_b   1.000
_cell.length_c   1.000
_cell.angle_alpha   90.00
_cell.angle_beta   90.00
_cell.angle_gamma   90.00
#
_symmetry.space_group_name_H-M   'P 1'
#
loop_
_entity.id
_entity.type
_entity.pdbx_description
1 polymer ?
#
loop_
_entity_poly.entity_id
_entity_poly.type
_entity_poly.pdbx_seq_one_letter_code
_entity_poly.pdbx_strand_id
1 'polypeptide(L)'
;MHAFDFSCVEGNHIIVRTAREGETIQTLDGNQRKLTPSMLCICDENRPVCVAGVMGGANSEIVGDTAMVLFESANFNGTSVHRTAAALNMRTDASSRYEKGLDPMNTLKAVERACELVELLGAGEVVEGVMDVIAKDSNPVTVKLEPEKVNGLLGTDVSREEMVRILEALDFKVEGDTIHVPSWRSDVEHYSDIAEEVARFYGYNNIPDTLSNGLTARRGLTDIQQTENLLGSVCRAAGYDEIITYSFISPTYYDKIDLPKDSPLRDSLKILNPLGEDTSIMRTTTLPSMLEILTRNYNFRNKSAKLYELGRVYFKRADGLADEPKVLTLGAYGGGMDFFALKGAVEAVLKQLRIENVRFLADTENPSYHPGRCAKVYCGDRLLGTLGQVHPHVAGNYGVDTELYAAELRFDALYESKGAQPVYQPLPKFPAVTRDIAVVCDVAVTVGELEDAIRKGAKGLLKDAALFDIYTGTGIAPGKKSVAFNLTLRADDRSLTAEEADADVKSILTALEQECGAVLR
;
A
#
# COMPACT_ATOMS: atom_id res chain seq x y z
N MET A 1 16.79 -11.47 36.97
CA MET A 1 16.73 -11.88 38.39
C MET A 1 15.35 -11.59 38.94
N HIS A 2 14.90 -12.42 39.87
CA HIS A 2 13.67 -12.24 40.61
C HIS A 2 13.88 -12.63 42.08
N ALA A 3 13.01 -12.21 42.97
CA ALA A 3 13.07 -12.53 44.39
C ALA A 3 11.70 -13.03 44.85
N PHE A 4 11.69 -14.14 45.59
CA PHE A 4 10.49 -14.74 46.13
C PHE A 4 10.51 -14.66 47.67
N ASP A 5 9.35 -14.44 48.26
CA ASP A 5 9.16 -14.74 49.68
C ASP A 5 9.23 -16.27 49.90
N PHE A 6 10.28 -16.74 50.57
CA PHE A 6 10.49 -18.19 50.73
C PHE A 6 9.38 -18.88 51.51
N SER A 7 8.71 -18.16 52.41
CA SER A 7 7.58 -18.70 53.19
C SER A 7 6.34 -18.99 52.31
N CYS A 8 6.28 -18.35 51.14
CA CYS A 8 5.18 -18.54 50.16
C CYS A 8 5.46 -19.66 49.13
N VAL A 9 6.66 -20.28 49.16
CA VAL A 9 7.07 -21.38 48.28
C VAL A 9 6.67 -22.70 48.93
N GLU A 10 5.57 -23.28 48.48
CA GLU A 10 5.03 -24.53 49.03
C GLU A 10 5.97 -25.72 48.78
N GLY A 11 6.17 -26.54 49.82
CA GLY A 11 7.05 -27.71 49.78
C GLY A 11 8.54 -27.39 49.78
N ASN A 12 8.93 -26.13 49.81
CA ASN A 12 10.33 -25.67 49.71
C ASN A 12 11.04 -26.16 48.43
N HIS A 13 10.29 -26.34 47.37
CA HIS A 13 10.78 -26.77 46.06
C HIS A 13 10.55 -25.69 44.99
N ILE A 14 11.56 -25.47 44.14
CA ILE A 14 11.41 -24.72 42.91
C ILE A 14 11.49 -25.67 41.73
N ILE A 15 10.42 -25.69 40.94
CA ILE A 15 10.28 -26.56 39.76
C ILE A 15 10.13 -25.65 38.53
N VAL A 16 11.12 -25.63 37.66
CA VAL A 16 11.04 -24.92 36.38
C VAL A 16 10.44 -25.86 35.33
N ARG A 17 9.22 -25.58 34.91
CA ARG A 17 8.47 -26.41 33.96
C ARG A 17 7.54 -25.57 33.09
N THR A 18 7.05 -26.12 32.01
CA THR A 18 5.94 -25.51 31.29
C THR A 18 4.63 -25.64 32.09
N ALA A 19 3.72 -24.69 31.89
CA ALA A 19 2.41 -24.72 32.54
C ALA A 19 1.60 -25.97 32.13
N ARG A 20 0.71 -26.40 32.99
CA ARG A 20 -0.28 -27.44 32.69
C ARG A 20 -1.52 -26.82 32.05
N GLU A 21 -2.28 -27.63 31.35
CA GLU A 21 -3.54 -27.14 30.78
C GLU A 21 -4.49 -26.67 31.88
N GLY A 22 -5.03 -25.47 31.71
CA GLY A 22 -5.97 -24.86 32.67
C GLY A 22 -5.32 -24.14 33.86
N GLU A 23 -3.99 -24.17 34.01
CA GLU A 23 -3.31 -23.41 35.06
C GLU A 23 -3.50 -21.90 34.86
N THR A 24 -3.61 -21.20 35.98
CA THR A 24 -3.70 -19.74 36.05
C THR A 24 -2.75 -19.19 37.08
N ILE A 25 -2.35 -17.95 36.92
CA ILE A 25 -1.53 -17.22 37.91
C ILE A 25 -2.06 -15.79 38.00
N GLN A 26 -2.10 -15.25 39.20
CA GLN A 26 -2.23 -13.82 39.41
C GLN A 26 -0.84 -13.21 39.38
N THR A 27 -0.58 -12.36 38.41
CA THR A 27 0.71 -11.67 38.27
C THR A 27 0.78 -10.43 39.18
N LEU A 28 2.00 -9.90 39.41
CA LEU A 28 2.26 -8.73 40.29
C LEU A 28 1.43 -7.48 39.91
N ASP A 29 0.96 -7.37 38.67
CA ASP A 29 0.06 -6.31 38.21
C ASP A 29 -1.42 -6.52 38.64
N GLY A 30 -1.67 -7.56 39.45
CA GLY A 30 -3.00 -7.88 39.98
C GLY A 30 -3.94 -8.62 39.02
N ASN A 31 -3.51 -8.87 37.77
CA ASN A 31 -4.34 -9.51 36.76
C ASN A 31 -4.23 -11.04 36.81
N GLN A 32 -5.38 -11.72 36.62
CA GLN A 32 -5.40 -13.17 36.43
C GLN A 32 -4.99 -13.51 34.99
N ARG A 33 -3.99 -14.38 34.85
CA ARG A 33 -3.48 -14.84 33.56
C ARG A 33 -3.77 -16.32 33.38
N LYS A 34 -4.37 -16.68 32.26
CA LYS A 34 -4.53 -18.07 31.85
C LYS A 34 -3.27 -18.53 31.14
N LEU A 35 -2.67 -19.60 31.63
CA LEU A 35 -1.43 -20.16 31.09
C LEU A 35 -1.74 -21.24 30.04
N THR A 36 -0.80 -21.47 29.14
CA THR A 36 -0.85 -22.57 28.17
C THR A 36 0.38 -23.46 28.29
N PRO A 37 0.35 -24.73 27.87
CA PRO A 37 1.47 -25.66 27.95
C PRO A 37 2.74 -25.26 27.21
N SER A 38 2.69 -24.18 26.40
CA SER A 38 3.87 -23.61 25.73
C SER A 38 4.61 -22.58 26.59
N MET A 39 4.04 -22.15 27.72
CA MET A 39 4.59 -21.11 28.57
C MET A 39 5.46 -21.71 29.66
N LEU A 40 6.70 -21.23 29.80
CA LEU A 40 7.59 -21.63 30.87
C LEU A 40 7.23 -20.90 32.15
N CYS A 41 7.16 -21.65 33.25
CA CYS A 41 6.84 -21.13 34.57
C CYS A 41 7.87 -21.60 35.60
N ILE A 42 8.07 -20.78 36.62
CA ILE A 42 8.71 -21.17 37.86
C ILE A 42 7.57 -21.52 38.81
N CYS A 43 7.61 -22.73 39.35
CA CYS A 43 6.54 -23.30 40.16
C CYS A 43 7.11 -23.70 41.52
N ASP A 44 6.27 -23.67 42.54
CA ASP A 44 6.45 -24.48 43.74
C ASP A 44 5.97 -25.92 43.55
N GLU A 45 5.78 -26.67 44.60
CA GLU A 45 5.31 -28.06 44.50
C GLU A 45 3.92 -28.17 43.83
N ASN A 46 3.04 -27.19 44.00
CA ASN A 46 1.64 -27.26 43.63
C ASN A 46 1.22 -26.33 42.48
N ARG A 47 1.82 -25.13 42.38
CA ARG A 47 1.33 -24.03 41.50
C ARG A 47 2.44 -23.19 40.89
N PRO A 48 2.15 -22.45 39.83
CA PRO A 48 3.05 -21.42 39.29
C PRO A 48 3.20 -20.25 40.28
N VAL A 49 4.45 -19.80 40.51
CA VAL A 49 4.81 -18.65 41.32
C VAL A 49 5.43 -17.52 40.49
N CYS A 50 5.82 -17.82 39.24
CA CYS A 50 6.32 -16.82 38.30
C CYS A 50 6.13 -17.29 36.85
N VAL A 51 5.80 -16.35 35.95
CA VAL A 51 5.91 -16.57 34.51
C VAL A 51 7.34 -16.26 34.09
N ALA A 52 8.12 -17.29 33.81
CA ALA A 52 9.56 -17.23 33.62
C ALA A 52 10.01 -16.16 32.63
N GLY A 53 10.84 -15.22 33.09
CA GLY A 53 11.37 -14.12 32.27
C GLY A 53 10.34 -13.06 31.85
N VAL A 54 9.09 -13.14 32.32
CA VAL A 54 8.02 -12.18 31.99
C VAL A 54 7.59 -11.40 33.23
N MET A 55 6.98 -12.07 34.22
CA MET A 55 6.49 -11.39 35.44
C MET A 55 6.29 -12.38 36.59
N GLY A 56 6.64 -11.95 37.81
CA GLY A 56 6.40 -12.69 39.04
C GLY A 56 4.92 -12.83 39.39
N GLY A 57 4.61 -13.82 40.19
CA GLY A 57 3.29 -14.03 40.76
C GLY A 57 3.08 -13.22 42.03
N ALA A 58 1.86 -12.70 42.24
CA ALA A 58 1.45 -12.01 43.47
C ALA A 58 1.46 -12.98 44.69
N ASN A 59 1.39 -14.30 44.44
CA ASN A 59 1.38 -15.32 45.44
C ASN A 59 2.76 -15.63 46.10
N SER A 60 3.82 -14.96 45.65
CA SER A 60 5.17 -15.11 46.15
C SER A 60 5.90 -13.75 46.25
N GLU A 61 5.13 -12.65 46.25
CA GLU A 61 5.60 -11.29 46.35
C GLU A 61 6.30 -11.03 47.69
N ILE A 62 7.38 -10.27 47.68
CA ILE A 62 8.07 -9.75 48.88
C ILE A 62 7.16 -8.70 49.51
N VAL A 63 6.84 -8.88 50.80
CA VAL A 63 6.01 -8.00 51.60
C VAL A 63 6.76 -7.50 52.85
N GLY A 64 6.15 -6.57 53.62
CA GLY A 64 6.82 -5.91 54.72
C GLY A 64 7.23 -6.82 55.89
N ASP A 65 6.71 -8.03 56.01
CA ASP A 65 7.02 -9.05 57.04
C ASP A 65 7.76 -10.27 56.46
N THR A 66 8.23 -10.22 55.24
CA THR A 66 9.06 -11.27 54.63
C THR A 66 10.35 -11.44 55.41
N ALA A 67 10.52 -12.63 56.01
CA ALA A 67 11.70 -12.96 56.83
C ALA A 67 12.85 -13.62 56.05
N MET A 68 12.53 -14.35 54.98
CA MET A 68 13.52 -15.04 54.14
C MET A 68 13.20 -14.84 52.68
N VAL A 69 14.21 -14.44 51.91
CA VAL A 69 14.11 -14.16 50.46
C VAL A 69 14.91 -15.21 49.68
N LEU A 70 14.29 -15.79 48.67
CA LEU A 70 14.96 -16.63 47.71
C LEU A 70 15.25 -15.84 46.43
N PHE A 71 16.51 -15.66 46.08
CA PHE A 71 16.92 -15.04 44.83
C PHE A 71 16.93 -16.04 43.67
N GLU A 72 16.31 -15.67 42.58
CA GLU A 72 16.45 -16.31 41.28
C GLU A 72 17.42 -15.52 40.40
N SER A 73 18.39 -16.20 39.81
CA SER A 73 19.20 -15.66 38.73
C SER A 73 19.23 -16.69 37.60
N ALA A 74 18.51 -16.40 36.53
CA ALA A 74 18.29 -17.39 35.49
C ALA A 74 18.50 -16.83 34.07
N ASN A 75 18.76 -17.71 33.14
CA ASN A 75 18.72 -17.47 31.72
C ASN A 75 17.60 -18.33 31.10
N PHE A 76 16.78 -17.72 30.26
CA PHE A 76 15.64 -18.38 29.62
C PHE A 76 15.76 -18.32 28.09
N ASN A 77 15.14 -19.26 27.40
CA ASN A 77 15.07 -19.22 25.95
C ASN A 77 14.28 -17.98 25.47
N GLY A 78 14.95 -17.06 24.79
CA GLY A 78 14.38 -15.77 24.35
C GLY A 78 13.13 -15.92 23.48
N THR A 79 13.10 -16.91 22.58
CA THR A 79 11.92 -17.19 21.75
C THR A 79 10.72 -17.62 22.58
N SER A 80 10.95 -18.44 23.63
CA SER A 80 9.88 -18.85 24.54
C SER A 80 9.32 -17.68 25.33
N VAL A 81 10.20 -16.82 25.85
CA VAL A 81 9.80 -15.58 26.56
C VAL A 81 9.02 -14.65 25.66
N HIS A 82 9.50 -14.41 24.44
CA HIS A 82 8.82 -13.56 23.46
C HIS A 82 7.40 -14.06 23.15
N ARG A 83 7.25 -15.37 22.85
CA ARG A 83 5.94 -15.97 22.55
C ARG A 83 4.99 -15.89 23.74
N THR A 84 5.51 -16.12 24.96
CA THR A 84 4.73 -16.04 26.19
C THR A 84 4.25 -14.60 26.43
N ALA A 85 5.16 -13.62 26.34
CA ALA A 85 4.84 -12.21 26.50
C ALA A 85 3.79 -11.73 25.48
N ALA A 86 3.93 -12.14 24.21
CA ALA A 86 2.95 -11.83 23.17
C ALA A 86 1.59 -12.46 23.44
N ALA A 87 1.54 -13.76 23.80
CA ALA A 87 0.30 -14.48 24.08
C ALA A 87 -0.47 -13.91 25.28
N LEU A 88 0.26 -13.44 26.30
CA LEU A 88 -0.32 -12.79 27.49
C LEU A 88 -0.60 -11.30 27.30
N ASN A 89 -0.22 -10.74 26.14
CA ASN A 89 -0.22 -9.31 25.87
C ASN A 89 0.50 -8.49 26.97
N MET A 90 1.67 -8.97 27.37
CA MET A 90 2.48 -8.42 28.45
C MET A 90 3.89 -8.12 27.95
N ARG A 91 4.20 -6.83 27.82
CA ARG A 91 5.57 -6.39 27.58
C ARG A 91 6.13 -5.77 28.85
N THR A 92 7.13 -6.44 29.44
CA THR A 92 7.82 -5.98 30.64
C THR A 92 9.29 -5.69 30.33
N ASP A 93 9.99 -5.00 31.22
CA ASP A 93 11.45 -4.80 31.10
C ASP A 93 12.18 -6.13 31.09
N ALA A 94 11.73 -7.10 31.92
CA ALA A 94 12.27 -8.45 31.94
C ALA A 94 12.10 -9.14 30.59
N SER A 95 10.85 -9.23 30.06
CA SER A 95 10.60 -9.87 28.79
C SER A 95 11.37 -9.23 27.64
N SER A 96 11.47 -7.90 27.61
CA SER A 96 12.21 -7.14 26.59
C SER A 96 13.72 -7.39 26.59
N ARG A 97 14.28 -7.81 27.74
CA ARG A 97 15.70 -8.19 27.86
C ARG A 97 15.92 -9.66 27.54
N TYR A 98 15.11 -10.56 28.14
CA TYR A 98 15.22 -12.00 27.92
C TYR A 98 14.95 -12.41 26.47
N GLU A 99 14.01 -11.77 25.79
CA GLU A 99 13.67 -12.10 24.38
C GLU A 99 14.85 -11.87 23.41
N LYS A 100 15.78 -10.97 23.76
CA LYS A 100 16.98 -10.65 22.97
C LYS A 100 18.17 -11.56 23.26
N GLY A 101 18.04 -12.46 24.22
CA GLY A 101 19.12 -13.30 24.71
C GLY A 101 19.97 -12.58 25.76
N LEU A 102 20.22 -13.26 26.86
CA LEU A 102 21.14 -12.84 27.91
C LEU A 102 22.27 -13.84 27.99
N ASP A 103 23.42 -13.40 28.55
CA ASP A 103 24.57 -14.27 28.80
C ASP A 103 24.26 -15.29 29.90
N PRO A 104 24.24 -16.60 29.61
CA PRO A 104 23.99 -17.62 30.61
C PRO A 104 25.10 -17.68 31.67
N MET A 105 26.35 -17.29 31.34
CA MET A 105 27.47 -17.32 32.25
C MET A 105 27.45 -16.16 33.27
N ASN A 106 26.57 -15.18 33.06
CA ASN A 106 26.43 -14.05 33.97
C ASN A 106 25.48 -14.31 35.15
N THR A 107 24.76 -15.44 35.16
CA THR A 107 23.73 -15.75 36.17
C THR A 107 24.33 -15.84 37.57
N LEU A 108 25.44 -16.57 37.75
CA LEU A 108 26.12 -16.72 39.04
C LEU A 108 26.67 -15.39 39.52
N LYS A 109 27.40 -14.67 38.68
CA LYS A 109 27.96 -13.34 39.02
C LYS A 109 26.87 -12.36 39.44
N ALA A 110 25.71 -12.40 38.80
CA ALA A 110 24.60 -11.52 39.09
C ALA A 110 23.99 -11.80 40.48
N VAL A 111 23.84 -13.09 40.88
CA VAL A 111 23.31 -13.43 42.21
C VAL A 111 24.33 -13.16 43.28
N GLU A 112 25.63 -13.44 43.04
CA GLU A 112 26.72 -13.06 43.96
C GLU A 112 26.72 -11.56 44.25
N ARG A 113 26.56 -10.73 43.22
CA ARG A 113 26.46 -9.27 43.38
C ARG A 113 25.21 -8.86 44.16
N ALA A 114 24.06 -9.55 43.95
CA ALA A 114 22.86 -9.27 44.72
C ALA A 114 23.07 -9.60 46.22
N CYS A 115 23.69 -10.73 46.53
CA CYS A 115 24.05 -11.11 47.92
C CYS A 115 24.99 -10.09 48.57
N GLU A 116 26.06 -9.69 47.87
CA GLU A 116 26.98 -8.64 48.33
C GLU A 116 26.22 -7.34 48.65
N LEU A 117 25.27 -6.94 47.79
CA LEU A 117 24.48 -5.73 48.04
C LEU A 117 23.55 -5.85 49.24
N VAL A 118 23.00 -7.03 49.54
CA VAL A 118 22.20 -7.26 50.75
C VAL A 118 23.02 -7.00 51.99
N GLU A 119 24.26 -7.51 52.05
CA GLU A 119 25.17 -7.32 53.18
C GLU A 119 25.65 -5.87 53.28
N LEU A 120 26.10 -5.26 52.16
CA LEU A 120 26.58 -3.87 52.13
C LEU A 120 25.52 -2.85 52.59
N LEU A 121 24.25 -3.10 52.26
CA LEU A 121 23.14 -2.23 52.64
C LEU A 121 22.60 -2.55 54.05
N GLY A 122 23.09 -3.60 54.73
CA GLY A 122 22.57 -4.06 56.00
C GLY A 122 21.10 -4.52 55.92
N ALA A 123 20.69 -5.00 54.75
CA ALA A 123 19.31 -5.40 54.51
C ALA A 123 18.98 -6.83 54.99
N GLY A 124 20.01 -7.63 55.25
CA GLY A 124 19.90 -9.00 55.76
C GLY A 124 21.23 -9.71 55.83
N GLU A 125 21.19 -10.99 56.21
CA GLU A 125 22.33 -11.89 56.22
C GLU A 125 22.17 -12.93 55.09
N VAL A 126 23.26 -13.21 54.37
CA VAL A 126 23.23 -14.22 53.28
C VAL A 126 23.38 -15.60 53.91
N VAL A 127 22.42 -16.48 53.66
CA VAL A 127 22.45 -17.88 54.04
C VAL A 127 23.35 -18.64 53.07
N GLU A 128 24.24 -19.48 53.62
CA GLU A 128 25.18 -20.27 52.84
C GLU A 128 24.45 -21.29 51.97
N GLY A 129 24.85 -21.40 50.71
CA GLY A 129 24.40 -22.39 49.73
C GLY A 129 23.84 -21.78 48.46
N VAL A 130 24.27 -22.31 47.31
CA VAL A 130 23.80 -21.97 45.98
C VAL A 130 23.35 -23.25 45.31
N MET A 131 22.16 -23.22 44.68
CA MET A 131 21.67 -24.29 43.83
C MET A 131 21.78 -23.83 42.36
N ASP A 132 22.71 -24.42 41.63
CA ASP A 132 22.90 -24.15 40.22
C ASP A 132 22.44 -25.35 39.37
N VAL A 133 21.46 -25.12 38.49
CA VAL A 133 20.89 -26.16 37.62
C VAL A 133 21.03 -25.74 36.18
N ILE A 134 21.88 -26.40 35.44
CA ILE A 134 22.17 -26.14 34.04
C ILE A 134 21.34 -27.14 33.20
N ALA A 135 20.27 -26.64 32.55
CA ALA A 135 19.41 -27.47 31.71
C ALA A 135 19.98 -27.66 30.29
N LYS A 136 20.81 -26.72 29.83
CA LYS A 136 21.48 -26.81 28.53
C LYS A 136 22.89 -26.23 28.67
N ASP A 137 23.90 -27.03 28.36
CA ASP A 137 25.29 -26.58 28.35
C ASP A 137 25.45 -25.47 27.28
N SER A 138 26.04 -24.36 27.70
CA SER A 138 26.49 -23.31 26.78
C SER A 138 27.92 -23.65 26.32
N ASN A 139 28.00 -24.37 25.22
CA ASN A 139 29.30 -24.61 24.59
C ASN A 139 29.86 -23.29 24.09
N PRO A 140 31.15 -23.01 24.36
CA PRO A 140 31.81 -21.83 23.82
C PRO A 140 31.70 -21.82 22.29
N VAL A 141 31.21 -20.72 21.73
CA VAL A 141 31.20 -20.54 20.30
C VAL A 141 32.63 -20.26 19.84
N THR A 142 33.04 -20.96 18.76
CA THR A 142 34.34 -20.68 18.13
C THR A 142 34.13 -20.42 16.65
N VAL A 143 34.83 -19.41 16.14
CA VAL A 143 34.82 -19.05 14.71
C VAL A 143 36.24 -19.11 14.17
N LYS A 144 36.41 -19.55 12.94
CA LYS A 144 37.73 -19.57 12.30
C LYS A 144 38.08 -18.17 11.78
N LEU A 145 39.27 -17.68 12.10
CA LEU A 145 39.83 -16.48 11.51
C LEU A 145 40.33 -16.80 10.08
N GLU A 146 39.70 -16.23 9.10
CA GLU A 146 40.05 -16.40 7.68
C GLU A 146 40.27 -15.00 7.06
N PRO A 147 41.48 -14.41 7.20
CA PRO A 147 41.77 -13.03 6.78
C PRO A 147 41.43 -12.74 5.33
N GLU A 148 41.68 -13.69 4.44
CA GLU A 148 41.36 -13.55 3.01
C GLU A 148 39.86 -13.42 2.75
N LYS A 149 39.03 -14.18 3.48
CA LYS A 149 37.56 -14.08 3.38
C LYS A 149 37.03 -12.77 3.95
N VAL A 150 37.59 -12.35 5.11
CA VAL A 150 37.23 -11.08 5.75
C VAL A 150 37.55 -9.93 4.81
N ASN A 151 38.78 -9.85 4.29
CA ASN A 151 39.19 -8.82 3.34
C ASN A 151 38.40 -8.88 2.03
N GLY A 152 38.11 -10.08 1.52
CA GLY A 152 37.28 -10.26 0.32
C GLY A 152 35.84 -9.77 0.49
N LEU A 153 35.26 -9.94 1.69
CA LEU A 153 33.94 -9.43 2.01
C LEU A 153 33.93 -7.89 2.14
N LEU A 154 34.95 -7.34 2.81
CA LEU A 154 35.05 -5.92 3.11
C LEU A 154 35.61 -5.09 1.94
N GLY A 155 36.30 -5.72 1.00
CA GLY A 155 37.04 -5.01 -0.06
C GLY A 155 38.27 -4.27 0.49
N THR A 156 38.93 -4.85 1.50
CA THR A 156 40.08 -4.26 2.21
C THR A 156 41.31 -5.16 2.12
N ASP A 157 42.42 -4.69 2.68
CA ASP A 157 43.68 -5.43 2.84
C ASP A 157 44.20 -5.26 4.28
N VAL A 158 43.34 -5.55 5.27
CA VAL A 158 43.68 -5.48 6.70
C VAL A 158 44.57 -6.69 7.04
N SER A 159 45.70 -6.45 7.69
CA SER A 159 46.60 -7.53 8.07
C SER A 159 45.98 -8.42 9.15
N ARG A 160 46.43 -9.68 9.19
CA ARG A 160 46.02 -10.62 10.24
C ARG A 160 46.28 -10.10 11.64
N GLU A 161 47.45 -9.48 11.86
CA GLU A 161 47.89 -8.92 13.14
C GLU A 161 46.92 -7.82 13.59
N GLU A 162 46.47 -6.97 12.67
CA GLU A 162 45.53 -5.90 13.00
C GLU A 162 44.13 -6.46 13.30
N MET A 163 43.69 -7.49 12.56
CA MET A 163 42.41 -8.18 12.86
C MET A 163 42.46 -8.79 14.26
N VAL A 164 43.53 -9.48 14.62
CA VAL A 164 43.73 -10.06 15.95
C VAL A 164 43.73 -8.96 17.04
N ARG A 165 44.45 -7.87 16.81
CA ARG A 165 44.49 -6.74 17.75
C ARG A 165 43.09 -6.15 18.01
N ILE A 166 42.30 -6.01 16.95
CA ILE A 166 40.92 -5.53 17.06
C ILE A 166 40.05 -6.50 17.85
N LEU A 167 40.12 -7.78 17.53
CA LEU A 167 39.32 -8.81 18.20
C LEU A 167 39.67 -8.96 19.67
N GLU A 168 40.98 -8.98 20.00
CA GLU A 168 41.43 -9.06 21.40
C GLU A 168 41.02 -7.82 22.22
N ALA A 169 41.02 -6.64 21.61
CA ALA A 169 40.51 -5.42 22.23
C ALA A 169 38.99 -5.45 22.51
N LEU A 170 38.27 -6.39 21.91
CA LEU A 170 36.85 -6.66 22.08
C LEU A 170 36.58 -7.90 22.94
N ASP A 171 37.60 -8.34 23.71
CA ASP A 171 37.54 -9.53 24.57
C ASP A 171 37.38 -10.88 23.84
N PHE A 172 37.57 -10.95 22.50
CA PHE A 172 37.71 -12.22 21.83
C PHE A 172 39.11 -12.80 22.14
N LYS A 173 39.17 -14.09 22.40
CA LYS A 173 40.44 -14.78 22.56
C LYS A 173 40.81 -15.44 21.23
N VAL A 174 41.99 -15.13 20.67
CA VAL A 174 42.46 -15.70 19.42
C VAL A 174 43.61 -16.66 19.64
N GLU A 175 43.41 -17.94 19.34
CA GLU A 175 44.42 -18.99 19.45
C GLU A 175 44.69 -19.62 18.08
N GLY A 176 45.85 -19.26 17.50
CA GLY A 176 46.12 -19.63 16.11
C GLY A 176 45.08 -19.04 15.16
N ASP A 177 44.31 -19.88 14.46
CA ASP A 177 43.21 -19.45 13.59
C ASP A 177 41.84 -19.63 14.25
N THR A 178 41.80 -19.96 15.54
CA THR A 178 40.54 -20.13 16.26
C THR A 178 40.21 -18.90 17.09
N ILE A 179 39.06 -18.31 16.86
CA ILE A 179 38.52 -17.20 17.65
C ILE A 179 37.53 -17.80 18.65
N HIS A 180 37.77 -17.60 19.94
CA HIS A 180 36.83 -17.93 20.99
C HIS A 180 35.94 -16.71 21.24
N VAL A 181 34.63 -16.88 21.01
CA VAL A 181 33.63 -15.81 21.15
C VAL A 181 33.27 -15.67 22.63
N PRO A 182 33.27 -14.44 23.19
CA PRO A 182 32.78 -14.21 24.54
C PRO A 182 31.32 -14.64 24.70
N SER A 183 30.95 -15.20 25.86
CA SER A 183 29.60 -15.75 26.11
C SER A 183 28.47 -14.73 25.97
N TRP A 184 28.75 -13.45 26.17
CA TRP A 184 27.78 -12.36 26.02
C TRP A 184 27.56 -11.90 24.55
N ARG A 185 28.39 -12.36 23.61
CA ARG A 185 28.27 -12.09 22.17
C ARG A 185 27.51 -13.21 21.47
N SER A 186 26.23 -13.34 21.80
CA SER A 186 25.34 -14.33 21.21
C SER A 186 25.02 -14.07 19.73
N ASP A 187 25.43 -12.92 19.21
CA ASP A 187 25.29 -12.46 17.84
C ASP A 187 26.38 -12.96 16.90
N VAL A 188 27.52 -13.42 17.45
CA VAL A 188 28.69 -13.82 16.66
C VAL A 188 28.74 -15.34 16.50
N GLU A 189 28.36 -15.82 15.32
CA GLU A 189 28.34 -17.25 14.98
C GLU A 189 29.11 -17.59 13.68
N HIS A 190 29.40 -16.60 12.86
CA HIS A 190 29.92 -16.79 11.52
C HIS A 190 31.08 -15.83 11.20
N TYR A 191 31.86 -16.12 10.15
CA TYR A 191 32.99 -15.25 9.74
C TYR A 191 32.55 -13.84 9.33
N SER A 192 31.30 -13.68 8.84
CA SER A 192 30.76 -12.36 8.51
C SER A 192 30.60 -11.45 9.73
N ASP A 193 30.30 -12.03 10.88
CA ASP A 193 30.17 -11.30 12.14
C ASP A 193 31.56 -10.84 12.61
N ILE A 194 32.58 -11.67 12.39
CA ILE A 194 33.98 -11.28 12.60
C ILE A 194 34.40 -10.16 11.65
N ALA A 195 33.97 -10.24 10.37
CA ALA A 195 34.24 -9.17 9.41
C ALA A 195 33.56 -7.84 9.83
N GLU A 196 32.36 -7.90 10.38
CA GLU A 196 31.67 -6.72 10.92
C GLU A 196 32.50 -6.07 12.05
N GLU A 197 32.98 -6.85 13.01
CA GLU A 197 33.80 -6.34 14.09
C GLU A 197 35.10 -5.70 13.60
N VAL A 198 35.75 -6.35 12.65
CA VAL A 198 36.95 -5.80 12.01
C VAL A 198 36.61 -4.48 11.29
N ALA A 199 35.57 -4.45 10.47
CA ALA A 199 35.18 -3.26 9.72
C ALA A 199 34.83 -2.08 10.63
N ARG A 200 34.10 -2.35 11.71
CA ARG A 200 33.65 -1.34 12.68
C ARG A 200 34.82 -0.62 13.37
N PHE A 201 35.86 -1.36 13.72
CA PHE A 201 37.05 -0.80 14.39
C PHE A 201 38.14 -0.36 13.42
N TYR A 202 38.26 -0.96 12.25
CA TYR A 202 39.09 -0.44 11.17
C TYR A 202 38.56 0.93 10.71
N GLY A 203 37.24 1.10 10.73
CA GLY A 203 36.52 2.31 10.37
C GLY A 203 35.97 2.25 8.95
N TYR A 204 34.66 2.36 8.81
CA TYR A 204 33.97 2.33 7.51
C TYR A 204 34.48 3.38 6.51
N ASN A 205 34.94 4.53 6.99
CA ASN A 205 35.51 5.58 6.14
C ASN A 205 36.86 5.19 5.50
N ASN A 206 37.52 4.16 6.01
CA ASN A 206 38.78 3.63 5.46
C ASN A 206 38.54 2.54 4.40
N ILE A 207 37.30 2.08 4.24
CA ILE A 207 36.93 1.11 3.21
C ILE A 207 36.76 1.86 1.89
N PRO A 208 37.52 1.50 0.82
CA PRO A 208 37.46 2.24 -0.43
C PRO A 208 36.12 2.03 -1.15
N ASP A 209 35.59 3.11 -1.70
CA ASP A 209 34.44 3.02 -2.59
C ASP A 209 34.81 2.28 -3.88
N THR A 210 34.04 1.27 -4.23
CA THR A 210 34.24 0.50 -5.47
C THR A 210 33.01 0.60 -6.35
N LEU A 211 33.24 0.64 -7.68
CA LEU A 211 32.15 0.53 -8.64
C LEU A 211 31.59 -0.89 -8.66
N SER A 212 30.27 -1.01 -8.71
CA SER A 212 29.64 -2.33 -8.84
C SER A 212 30.09 -3.02 -10.12
N ASN A 213 30.77 -4.16 -9.99
CA ASN A 213 31.08 -5.06 -11.11
C ASN A 213 29.90 -6.03 -11.30
N GLY A 214 28.91 -5.61 -12.05
CA GLY A 214 27.75 -6.43 -12.40
C GLY A 214 27.59 -6.52 -13.92
N LEU A 215 27.11 -7.64 -14.41
CA LEU A 215 26.58 -7.72 -15.76
C LEU A 215 25.45 -6.71 -15.89
N THR A 216 25.64 -5.67 -16.70
CA THR A 216 24.58 -4.73 -17.04
C THR A 216 23.49 -5.49 -17.79
N ALA A 217 22.47 -5.94 -17.08
CA ALA A 217 21.28 -6.46 -17.73
C ALA A 217 20.57 -5.28 -18.42
N ARG A 218 20.33 -5.42 -19.72
CA ARG A 218 19.46 -4.51 -20.47
C ARG A 218 18.02 -4.69 -19.96
N ARG A 219 17.70 -4.12 -18.80
CA ARG A 219 16.34 -4.11 -18.26
C ARG A 219 15.73 -2.74 -18.55
N GLY A 220 14.76 -2.72 -19.45
CA GLY A 220 13.84 -1.60 -19.61
C GLY A 220 12.62 -1.74 -18.70
N LEU A 221 11.77 -0.74 -18.72
CA LEU A 221 10.45 -0.83 -18.10
C LEU A 221 9.60 -1.89 -18.82
N THR A 222 8.80 -2.63 -18.07
CA THR A 222 7.77 -3.49 -18.64
C THR A 222 6.74 -2.66 -19.42
N ASP A 223 5.99 -3.27 -20.33
CA ASP A 223 4.95 -2.56 -21.09
C ASP A 223 3.87 -1.97 -20.16
N ILE A 224 3.55 -2.64 -19.06
CA ILE A 224 2.66 -2.10 -18.01
C ILE A 224 3.26 -0.83 -17.40
N GLN A 225 4.52 -0.85 -16.97
CA GLN A 225 5.20 0.32 -16.39
C GLN A 225 5.33 1.47 -17.39
N GLN A 226 5.60 1.18 -18.66
CA GLN A 226 5.61 2.19 -19.72
C GLN A 226 4.23 2.83 -19.89
N THR A 227 3.17 2.04 -19.82
CA THR A 227 1.79 2.51 -19.92
C THR A 227 1.43 3.37 -18.70
N GLU A 228 1.81 2.96 -17.49
CA GLU A 228 1.63 3.77 -16.26
C GLU A 228 2.32 5.13 -16.37
N ASN A 229 3.58 5.15 -16.80
CA ASN A 229 4.34 6.39 -17.00
C ASN A 229 3.72 7.28 -18.08
N LEU A 230 3.19 6.66 -19.15
CA LEU A 230 2.49 7.37 -20.21
C LEU A 230 1.23 8.06 -19.68
N LEU A 231 0.40 7.35 -18.90
CA LEU A 231 -0.79 7.91 -18.27
C LEU A 231 -0.46 9.12 -17.38
N GLY A 232 0.54 8.99 -16.50
CA GLY A 232 1.01 10.09 -15.68
C GLY A 232 1.49 11.29 -16.52
N SER A 233 2.19 11.04 -17.62
CA SER A 233 2.67 12.10 -18.52
C SER A 233 1.51 12.82 -19.21
N VAL A 234 0.48 12.10 -19.64
CA VAL A 234 -0.73 12.69 -20.25
C VAL A 234 -1.50 13.53 -19.23
N CYS A 235 -1.69 13.03 -18.01
CA CYS A 235 -2.37 13.79 -16.96
C CYS A 235 -1.62 15.09 -16.64
N ARG A 236 -0.30 15.06 -16.49
CA ARG A 236 0.52 16.25 -16.26
C ARG A 236 0.44 17.23 -17.44
N ALA A 237 0.46 16.73 -18.68
CA ALA A 237 0.30 17.56 -19.88
C ALA A 237 -1.09 18.23 -19.94
N ALA A 238 -2.13 17.60 -19.38
CA ALA A 238 -3.46 18.18 -19.22
C ALA A 238 -3.58 19.12 -18.01
N GLY A 239 -2.49 19.35 -17.28
CA GLY A 239 -2.41 20.28 -16.15
C GLY A 239 -2.87 19.69 -14.82
N TYR A 240 -2.83 18.36 -14.65
CA TYR A 240 -3.13 17.68 -13.39
C TYR A 240 -1.85 17.38 -12.61
N ASP A 241 -1.85 17.65 -11.33
CA ASP A 241 -0.79 17.30 -10.39
C ASP A 241 -1.00 15.90 -9.82
N GLU A 242 0.08 15.15 -9.65
CA GLU A 242 0.04 13.81 -9.08
C GLU A 242 -0.15 13.85 -7.57
N ILE A 243 -1.03 13.00 -7.08
CA ILE A 243 -1.21 12.75 -5.64
C ILE A 243 -1.09 11.27 -5.32
N ILE A 244 -0.75 10.98 -4.08
CA ILE A 244 -0.77 9.65 -3.50
C ILE A 244 -1.59 9.71 -2.22
N THR A 245 -2.64 8.91 -2.15
CA THR A 245 -3.54 8.85 -1.00
C THR A 245 -3.43 7.52 -0.28
N TYR A 246 -3.84 7.47 0.99
CA TYR A 246 -3.87 6.22 1.74
C TYR A 246 -4.88 5.23 1.16
N SER A 247 -4.50 3.96 1.14
CA SER A 247 -5.39 2.85 0.78
C SER A 247 -6.35 2.48 1.91
N PHE A 248 -6.04 2.90 3.14
CA PHE A 248 -6.87 2.71 4.31
C PHE A 248 -7.85 3.87 4.44
N ILE A 249 -9.12 3.57 4.59
CA ILE A 249 -10.19 4.57 4.72
C ILE A 249 -11.14 4.20 5.86
N SER A 250 -12.01 5.16 6.23
CA SER A 250 -13.14 4.90 7.11
C SER A 250 -14.30 4.26 6.35
N PRO A 251 -15.04 3.32 6.96
CA PRO A 251 -16.32 2.85 6.41
C PRO A 251 -17.31 3.97 6.11
N THR A 252 -17.25 5.08 6.87
CA THR A 252 -18.13 6.25 6.69
C THR A 252 -17.88 7.00 5.38
N TYR A 253 -16.74 6.79 4.72
CA TYR A 253 -16.43 7.41 3.43
C TYR A 253 -17.41 6.98 2.34
N TYR A 254 -17.93 5.76 2.41
CA TYR A 254 -18.95 5.29 1.49
C TYR A 254 -20.30 6.01 1.69
N ASP A 255 -20.62 6.40 2.93
CA ASP A 255 -21.82 7.21 3.20
C ASP A 255 -21.64 8.63 2.66
N LYS A 256 -20.44 9.22 2.77
CA LYS A 256 -20.15 10.55 2.24
C LYS A 256 -20.33 10.65 0.72
N ILE A 257 -20.10 9.58 -0.03
CA ILE A 257 -20.31 9.55 -1.48
C ILE A 257 -21.68 8.98 -1.89
N ASP A 258 -22.62 8.88 -0.95
CA ASP A 258 -23.97 8.36 -1.14
C ASP A 258 -24.00 6.94 -1.75
N LEU A 259 -22.97 6.12 -1.50
CA LEU A 259 -22.93 4.76 -2.00
C LEU A 259 -24.07 3.93 -1.36
N PRO A 260 -24.91 3.20 -2.13
CA PRO A 260 -25.97 2.38 -1.59
C PRO A 260 -25.47 1.38 -0.54
N LYS A 261 -26.30 1.11 0.49
CA LYS A 261 -25.88 0.20 1.58
C LYS A 261 -25.66 -1.25 1.14
N ASP A 262 -26.32 -1.67 0.10
CA ASP A 262 -26.24 -2.97 -0.56
C ASP A 262 -25.19 -3.03 -1.68
N SER A 263 -24.49 -1.93 -1.92
CA SER A 263 -23.47 -1.88 -2.97
C SER A 263 -22.33 -2.88 -2.68
N PRO A 264 -21.92 -3.67 -3.69
CA PRO A 264 -20.78 -4.59 -3.53
C PRO A 264 -19.47 -3.87 -3.24
N LEU A 265 -19.36 -2.57 -3.55
CA LEU A 265 -18.18 -1.76 -3.19
C LEU A 265 -18.03 -1.54 -1.68
N ARG A 266 -19.06 -1.82 -0.88
CA ARG A 266 -18.96 -1.77 0.60
C ARG A 266 -18.35 -3.03 1.21
N ASP A 267 -18.15 -4.09 0.44
CA ASP A 267 -17.53 -5.33 0.92
C ASP A 267 -16.01 -5.23 0.99
N SER A 268 -15.51 -4.31 1.80
CA SER A 268 -14.09 -4.03 1.99
C SER A 268 -13.38 -5.05 2.85
N LEU A 269 -12.10 -5.23 2.61
CA LEU A 269 -11.18 -5.91 3.53
C LEU A 269 -11.04 -5.09 4.81
N LYS A 270 -11.17 -5.74 5.96
CA LYS A 270 -10.99 -5.12 7.28
C LYS A 270 -9.57 -5.30 7.78
N ILE A 271 -9.01 -4.25 8.36
CA ILE A 271 -7.71 -4.31 9.03
C ILE A 271 -7.90 -4.93 10.42
N LEU A 272 -7.07 -5.91 10.78
CA LEU A 272 -7.20 -6.63 12.06
C LEU A 272 -6.91 -5.74 13.27
N ASN A 273 -5.93 -4.85 13.16
CA ASN A 273 -5.48 -3.96 14.22
C ASN A 273 -5.30 -2.53 13.67
N PRO A 274 -6.38 -1.84 13.27
CA PRO A 274 -6.29 -0.50 12.71
C PRO A 274 -5.82 0.50 13.76
N LEU A 275 -5.18 1.58 13.30
CA LEU A 275 -4.80 2.71 14.17
C LEU A 275 -6.03 3.45 14.71
N GLY A 276 -7.12 3.47 13.95
CA GLY A 276 -8.40 4.09 14.29
C GLY A 276 -9.49 3.66 13.31
N GLU A 277 -10.74 4.05 13.57
CA GLU A 277 -11.87 3.74 12.68
C GLU A 277 -11.69 4.39 11.30
N ASP A 278 -11.05 5.55 11.25
CA ASP A 278 -10.75 6.33 10.05
C ASP A 278 -9.82 5.61 9.05
N THR A 279 -9.12 4.56 9.50
CA THR A 279 -8.21 3.76 8.70
C THR A 279 -8.47 2.25 8.84
N SER A 280 -9.74 1.86 9.07
CA SER A 280 -10.09 0.49 9.47
C SER A 280 -10.38 -0.48 8.34
N ILE A 281 -10.53 0.03 7.10
CA ILE A 281 -10.82 -0.80 5.92
C ILE A 281 -9.94 -0.41 4.73
N MET A 282 -9.75 -1.37 3.80
CA MET A 282 -9.12 -1.11 2.50
C MET A 282 -10.16 -0.56 1.52
N ARG A 283 -9.80 0.49 0.76
CA ARG A 283 -10.69 1.12 -0.22
C ARG A 283 -11.01 0.21 -1.41
N THR A 284 -12.25 0.24 -1.88
CA THR A 284 -12.72 -0.43 -3.10
C THR A 284 -12.96 0.55 -4.26
N THR A 285 -12.92 1.85 -3.99
CA THR A 285 -12.96 2.98 -4.94
C THR A 285 -12.03 4.07 -4.46
N THR A 286 -11.49 4.85 -5.36
CA THR A 286 -10.58 5.97 -5.07
C THR A 286 -11.32 7.30 -4.93
N LEU A 287 -12.60 7.36 -5.32
CA LEU A 287 -13.39 8.58 -5.30
C LEU A 287 -13.40 9.29 -3.94
N PRO A 288 -13.66 8.62 -2.79
CA PRO A 288 -13.66 9.28 -1.48
C PRO A 288 -12.30 9.93 -1.16
N SER A 289 -11.21 9.24 -1.44
CA SER A 289 -9.85 9.74 -1.19
C SER A 289 -9.55 10.98 -2.05
N MET A 290 -9.94 10.97 -3.32
CA MET A 290 -9.78 12.12 -4.21
C MET A 290 -10.61 13.32 -3.72
N LEU A 291 -11.86 13.10 -3.35
CA LEU A 291 -12.74 14.16 -2.83
C LEU A 291 -12.19 14.77 -1.54
N GLU A 292 -11.60 13.98 -0.67
CA GLU A 292 -10.96 14.48 0.55
C GLU A 292 -9.80 15.44 0.24
N ILE A 293 -8.94 15.08 -0.72
CA ILE A 293 -7.81 15.95 -1.10
C ILE A 293 -8.29 17.22 -1.83
N LEU A 294 -9.30 17.12 -2.68
CA LEU A 294 -9.93 18.30 -3.30
C LEU A 294 -10.52 19.22 -2.22
N THR A 295 -11.25 18.65 -1.25
CA THR A 295 -11.82 19.37 -0.10
C THR A 295 -10.73 20.05 0.73
N ARG A 296 -9.64 19.36 1.00
CA ARG A 296 -8.49 19.93 1.71
C ARG A 296 -7.94 21.14 0.99
N ASN A 297 -7.72 21.03 -0.33
CA ASN A 297 -7.27 22.15 -1.15
C ASN A 297 -8.26 23.31 -1.13
N TYR A 298 -9.56 23.05 -1.25
CA TYR A 298 -10.62 24.04 -1.17
C TYR A 298 -10.60 24.77 0.20
N ASN A 299 -10.46 24.05 1.30
CA ASN A 299 -10.39 24.61 2.66
C ASN A 299 -9.14 25.46 2.87
N PHE A 300 -8.03 25.15 2.19
CA PHE A 300 -6.84 25.99 2.12
C PHE A 300 -7.00 27.19 1.19
N ARG A 301 -8.21 27.43 0.67
CA ARG A 301 -8.59 28.55 -0.20
C ARG A 301 -7.84 28.58 -1.54
N ASN A 302 -7.38 27.42 -2.01
CA ASN A 302 -6.93 27.30 -3.38
C ASN A 302 -8.12 27.52 -4.32
N LYS A 303 -7.96 28.43 -5.28
CA LYS A 303 -9.07 28.81 -6.20
C LYS A 303 -9.44 27.70 -7.18
N SER A 304 -8.52 26.82 -7.46
CA SER A 304 -8.69 25.67 -8.36
C SER A 304 -7.71 24.57 -8.01
N ALA A 305 -8.08 23.33 -8.32
CA ALA A 305 -7.17 22.19 -8.29
C ALA A 305 -7.51 21.23 -9.42
N LYS A 306 -6.48 20.61 -10.00
CA LYS A 306 -6.58 19.49 -10.95
C LYS A 306 -5.60 18.42 -10.47
N LEU A 307 -6.10 17.31 -10.01
CA LEU A 307 -5.31 16.27 -9.35
C LEU A 307 -5.55 14.91 -10.03
N TYR A 308 -4.51 14.08 -10.12
CA TYR A 308 -4.67 12.70 -10.55
C TYR A 308 -3.94 11.73 -9.63
N GLU A 309 -4.45 10.52 -9.54
CA GLU A 309 -3.83 9.39 -8.85
C GLU A 309 -3.94 8.13 -9.71
N LEU A 310 -2.85 7.39 -9.86
CA LEU A 310 -2.89 6.00 -10.32
C LEU A 310 -2.78 5.11 -9.07
N GLY A 311 -3.92 4.92 -8.38
CA GLY A 311 -4.01 4.24 -7.10
C GLY A 311 -4.49 2.79 -7.21
N ARG A 312 -4.29 2.00 -6.14
CA ARG A 312 -4.87 0.66 -6.01
C ARG A 312 -6.18 0.70 -5.26
N VAL A 313 -7.06 -0.21 -5.62
CA VAL A 313 -8.26 -0.59 -4.87
C VAL A 313 -8.18 -2.08 -4.54
N TYR A 314 -8.97 -2.54 -3.57
CA TYR A 314 -8.78 -3.86 -2.98
C TYR A 314 -10.10 -4.60 -2.87
N PHE A 315 -10.18 -5.75 -3.53
CA PHE A 315 -11.35 -6.62 -3.49
C PHE A 315 -11.01 -7.96 -2.85
N LYS A 316 -11.94 -8.49 -2.06
CA LYS A 316 -11.78 -9.80 -1.43
C LYS A 316 -11.70 -10.92 -2.46
N ARG A 317 -10.82 -11.88 -2.20
CA ARG A 317 -10.75 -13.15 -2.92
C ARG A 317 -11.15 -14.30 -2.01
N ALA A 318 -11.60 -15.38 -2.60
CA ALA A 318 -11.99 -16.59 -1.87
C ALA A 318 -10.82 -17.28 -1.13
N ASP A 319 -9.58 -17.05 -1.57
CA ASP A 319 -8.36 -17.61 -0.97
C ASP A 319 -7.81 -16.78 0.22
N GLY A 320 -8.53 -15.74 0.64
CA GLY A 320 -8.14 -14.85 1.74
C GLY A 320 -7.14 -13.76 1.36
N LEU A 321 -6.68 -13.72 0.11
CA LEU A 321 -5.88 -12.64 -0.44
C LEU A 321 -6.77 -11.54 -1.01
N ALA A 322 -6.15 -10.49 -1.58
CA ALA A 322 -6.85 -9.42 -2.26
C ALA A 322 -6.55 -9.41 -3.76
N ASP A 323 -7.54 -9.02 -4.58
CA ASP A 323 -7.29 -8.47 -5.90
C ASP A 323 -7.02 -6.97 -5.75
N GLU A 324 -5.93 -6.51 -6.37
CA GLU A 324 -5.42 -5.14 -6.21
C GLU A 324 -5.33 -4.39 -7.55
N PRO A 325 -6.43 -4.24 -8.29
CA PRO A 325 -6.39 -3.52 -9.55
C PRO A 325 -6.05 -2.05 -9.34
N LYS A 326 -5.43 -1.43 -10.35
CA LYS A 326 -5.17 0.00 -10.37
C LYS A 326 -6.33 0.75 -11.01
N VAL A 327 -6.56 1.95 -10.50
CA VAL A 327 -7.54 2.90 -11.01
C VAL A 327 -6.84 4.23 -11.26
N LEU A 328 -6.99 4.76 -12.47
CA LEU A 328 -6.61 6.15 -12.77
C LEU A 328 -7.78 7.06 -12.38
N THR A 329 -7.55 7.89 -11.40
CA THR A 329 -8.54 8.85 -10.90
C THR A 329 -8.11 10.26 -11.24
N LEU A 330 -9.01 11.03 -11.83
CA LEU A 330 -8.86 12.47 -11.99
C LEU A 330 -9.87 13.18 -11.11
N GLY A 331 -9.47 14.30 -10.51
CA GLY A 331 -10.34 15.14 -9.70
C GLY A 331 -10.02 16.61 -9.94
N ALA A 332 -11.04 17.47 -10.02
CA ALA A 332 -10.79 18.88 -10.27
C ALA A 332 -11.95 19.76 -9.78
N TYR A 333 -11.62 21.04 -9.52
CA TYR A 333 -12.60 22.12 -9.32
C TYR A 333 -12.00 23.48 -9.72
N GLY A 334 -12.88 24.46 -9.95
CA GLY A 334 -12.47 25.85 -10.24
C GLY A 334 -11.75 26.01 -11.59
N GLY A 335 -11.21 27.21 -11.86
CA GLY A 335 -10.40 27.47 -13.04
C GLY A 335 -11.09 27.22 -14.39
N GLY A 336 -12.42 27.40 -14.48
CA GLY A 336 -13.18 27.13 -15.70
C GLY A 336 -13.45 25.64 -15.94
N MET A 337 -13.31 24.80 -14.90
CA MET A 337 -13.58 23.37 -14.97
C MET A 337 -15.08 23.10 -15.17
N ASP A 338 -15.40 22.28 -16.13
CA ASP A 338 -16.74 21.77 -16.39
C ASP A 338 -16.69 20.28 -16.80
N PHE A 339 -17.85 19.71 -17.11
CA PHE A 339 -17.95 18.33 -17.57
C PHE A 339 -17.10 18.06 -18.84
N PHE A 340 -17.11 19.00 -19.78
CA PHE A 340 -16.40 18.83 -21.06
C PHE A 340 -14.90 18.98 -20.91
N ALA A 341 -14.44 19.83 -19.98
CA ALA A 341 -13.02 19.94 -19.67
C ALA A 341 -12.47 18.64 -19.03
N LEU A 342 -13.23 18.01 -18.11
CA LEU A 342 -12.89 16.69 -17.58
C LEU A 342 -12.92 15.62 -18.68
N LYS A 343 -13.99 15.60 -19.51
CA LYS A 343 -14.14 14.67 -20.64
C LYS A 343 -12.95 14.79 -21.59
N GLY A 344 -12.53 16.00 -21.94
CA GLY A 344 -11.36 16.23 -22.78
C GLY A 344 -10.06 15.66 -22.21
N ALA A 345 -9.86 15.74 -20.89
CA ALA A 345 -8.70 15.10 -20.23
C ALA A 345 -8.77 13.56 -20.32
N VAL A 346 -9.95 12.98 -20.15
CA VAL A 346 -10.18 11.54 -20.34
C VAL A 346 -9.95 11.15 -21.80
N GLU A 347 -10.49 11.92 -22.76
CA GLU A 347 -10.27 11.69 -24.20
C GLU A 347 -8.79 11.77 -24.58
N ALA A 348 -8.02 12.68 -23.98
CA ALA A 348 -6.55 12.74 -24.17
C ALA A 348 -5.86 11.46 -23.73
N VAL A 349 -6.27 10.88 -22.58
CA VAL A 349 -5.78 9.57 -22.10
C VAL A 349 -6.11 8.48 -23.10
N LEU A 350 -7.37 8.38 -23.53
CA LEU A 350 -7.83 7.35 -24.47
C LEU A 350 -7.13 7.46 -25.83
N LYS A 351 -6.99 8.67 -26.35
CA LYS A 351 -6.28 8.96 -27.59
C LYS A 351 -4.81 8.56 -27.52
N GLN A 352 -4.14 8.87 -26.42
CA GLN A 352 -2.71 8.53 -26.25
C GLN A 352 -2.49 7.04 -26.14
N LEU A 353 -3.45 6.30 -25.56
CA LEU A 353 -3.48 4.84 -25.55
C LEU A 353 -3.99 4.26 -26.90
N ARG A 354 -4.40 5.09 -27.84
CA ARG A 354 -4.95 4.68 -29.15
C ARG A 354 -6.16 3.74 -29.01
N ILE A 355 -6.99 4.00 -28.01
CA ILE A 355 -8.23 3.26 -27.81
C ILE A 355 -9.27 3.79 -28.81
N GLU A 356 -9.71 2.91 -29.67
CA GLU A 356 -10.74 3.20 -30.69
C GLU A 356 -12.11 2.72 -30.22
N ASN A 357 -13.17 3.08 -30.95
CA ASN A 357 -14.57 2.70 -30.68
C ASN A 357 -15.03 3.08 -29.25
N VAL A 358 -14.62 4.26 -28.81
CA VAL A 358 -14.99 4.79 -27.49
C VAL A 358 -16.40 5.37 -27.55
N ARG A 359 -17.23 5.02 -26.57
CA ARG A 359 -18.57 5.61 -26.39
C ARG A 359 -18.72 6.14 -24.97
N PHE A 360 -19.33 7.31 -24.85
CA PHE A 360 -19.72 7.93 -23.60
C PHE A 360 -21.25 7.80 -23.47
N LEU A 361 -21.70 6.98 -22.53
CA LEU A 361 -23.12 6.74 -22.29
C LEU A 361 -23.55 7.45 -21.00
N ALA A 362 -24.63 8.23 -21.06
CA ALA A 362 -25.15 8.92 -19.87
C ALA A 362 -25.44 7.91 -18.76
N ASP A 363 -25.02 8.25 -17.53
CA ASP A 363 -25.30 7.48 -16.32
C ASP A 363 -26.12 8.35 -15.35
N THR A 364 -27.41 8.08 -15.28
CA THR A 364 -28.37 8.81 -14.43
C THR A 364 -28.59 8.14 -13.07
N GLU A 365 -28.00 6.96 -12.84
CA GLU A 365 -28.28 6.12 -11.67
C GLU A 365 -27.18 6.17 -10.63
N ASN A 366 -25.98 6.65 -10.96
CA ASN A 366 -24.88 6.71 -10.02
C ASN A 366 -25.10 7.83 -8.99
N PRO A 367 -25.35 7.49 -7.71
CA PRO A 367 -25.73 8.50 -6.71
C PRO A 367 -24.60 9.45 -6.30
N SER A 368 -23.34 9.07 -6.57
CA SER A 368 -22.19 9.91 -6.30
C SER A 368 -22.00 11.05 -7.29
N TYR A 369 -22.68 10.99 -8.43
CA TYR A 369 -22.54 11.94 -9.54
C TYR A 369 -23.87 12.62 -9.89
N HIS A 370 -23.77 13.81 -10.49
CA HIS A 370 -24.93 14.55 -10.95
C HIS A 370 -25.59 13.83 -12.14
N PRO A 371 -26.90 13.46 -12.09
CA PRO A 371 -27.55 12.61 -13.08
C PRO A 371 -27.57 13.19 -14.49
N GLY A 372 -27.51 14.51 -14.64
CA GLY A 372 -27.45 15.18 -15.95
C GLY A 372 -26.04 15.46 -16.45
N ARG A 373 -24.99 15.10 -15.68
CA ARG A 373 -23.59 15.39 -16.00
C ARG A 373 -22.69 14.24 -15.56
N CYS A 374 -23.09 13.01 -15.85
CA CYS A 374 -22.33 11.79 -15.60
C CYS A 374 -22.38 10.88 -16.81
N ALA A 375 -21.27 10.22 -17.11
CA ALA A 375 -21.20 9.24 -18.20
C ALA A 375 -20.30 8.05 -17.83
N LYS A 376 -20.70 6.86 -18.28
CA LYS A 376 -19.87 5.67 -18.38
C LYS A 376 -19.09 5.69 -19.69
N VAL A 377 -17.82 5.31 -19.63
CA VAL A 377 -16.92 5.24 -20.79
C VAL A 377 -16.74 3.80 -21.19
N TYR A 378 -17.01 3.49 -22.44
CA TYR A 378 -16.89 2.14 -22.99
C TYR A 378 -15.94 2.11 -24.18
N CYS A 379 -15.24 0.97 -24.34
CA CYS A 379 -14.58 0.57 -25.58
C CYS A 379 -15.27 -0.71 -26.07
N GLY A 380 -16.06 -0.61 -27.14
CA GLY A 380 -17.02 -1.67 -27.48
C GLY A 380 -17.96 -1.94 -26.31
N ASP A 381 -17.97 -3.17 -25.78
CA ASP A 381 -18.79 -3.57 -24.61
C ASP A 381 -18.03 -3.50 -23.28
N ARG A 382 -16.75 -3.16 -23.32
CA ARG A 382 -15.91 -3.10 -22.13
C ARG A 382 -16.04 -1.75 -21.43
N LEU A 383 -16.48 -1.77 -20.18
CA LEU A 383 -16.51 -0.57 -19.33
C LEU A 383 -15.08 -0.17 -18.93
N LEU A 384 -14.66 1.01 -19.35
CA LEU A 384 -13.37 1.60 -18.99
C LEU A 384 -13.45 2.38 -17.67
N GLY A 385 -14.58 3.02 -17.38
CA GLY A 385 -14.76 3.78 -16.16
C GLY A 385 -15.96 4.73 -16.20
N THR A 386 -16.00 5.66 -15.25
CA THR A 386 -17.05 6.67 -15.08
C THR A 386 -16.42 8.05 -14.91
N LEU A 387 -17.06 9.08 -15.43
CA LEU A 387 -16.68 10.48 -15.21
C LEU A 387 -17.92 11.35 -15.05
N GLY A 388 -17.78 12.44 -14.32
CA GLY A 388 -18.89 13.38 -14.18
C GLY A 388 -18.64 14.49 -13.18
N GLN A 389 -19.63 15.37 -13.07
CA GLN A 389 -19.74 16.27 -11.95
C GLN A 389 -20.15 15.46 -10.71
N VAL A 390 -19.44 15.62 -9.62
CA VAL A 390 -19.82 15.05 -8.33
C VAL A 390 -21.20 15.62 -7.92
N HIS A 391 -22.06 14.78 -7.37
CA HIS A 391 -23.39 15.21 -6.96
C HIS A 391 -23.30 16.35 -5.93
N PRO A 392 -24.09 17.44 -6.04
CA PRO A 392 -24.02 18.55 -5.10
C PRO A 392 -24.24 18.14 -3.63
N HIS A 393 -25.08 17.14 -3.38
CA HIS A 393 -25.27 16.55 -2.06
C HIS A 393 -23.97 15.92 -1.53
N VAL A 394 -23.26 15.16 -2.37
CA VAL A 394 -21.96 14.57 -2.04
C VAL A 394 -20.92 15.67 -1.77
N ALA A 395 -20.83 16.71 -2.60
CA ALA A 395 -19.96 17.85 -2.34
C ALA A 395 -20.27 18.50 -0.99
N GLY A 396 -21.56 18.66 -0.66
CA GLY A 396 -22.05 19.14 0.64
C GLY A 396 -21.64 18.25 1.82
N ASN A 397 -21.60 16.91 1.67
CA ASN A 397 -21.12 15.97 2.68
C ASN A 397 -19.62 16.17 3.01
N TYR A 398 -18.87 16.80 2.11
CA TYR A 398 -17.47 17.21 2.29
C TYR A 398 -17.33 18.69 2.69
N GLY A 399 -18.44 19.45 2.78
CA GLY A 399 -18.42 20.88 3.12
C GLY A 399 -17.89 21.77 1.99
N VAL A 400 -18.09 21.37 0.73
CA VAL A 400 -17.61 22.11 -0.46
C VAL A 400 -18.81 22.70 -1.20
N ASP A 401 -18.80 24.02 -1.41
CA ASP A 401 -19.87 24.78 -2.06
C ASP A 401 -19.61 25.01 -3.57
N THR A 402 -18.50 24.47 -4.12
CA THR A 402 -18.19 24.58 -5.54
C THR A 402 -18.43 23.27 -6.28
N GLU A 403 -18.58 23.35 -7.59
CA GLU A 403 -18.69 22.13 -8.42
C GLU A 403 -17.39 21.36 -8.41
N LEU A 404 -17.48 20.07 -8.06
CA LEU A 404 -16.38 19.11 -8.12
C LEU A 404 -16.60 18.18 -9.31
N TYR A 405 -15.54 17.83 -9.97
CA TYR A 405 -15.53 16.92 -11.11
C TYR A 405 -14.57 15.77 -10.86
N ALA A 406 -14.99 14.54 -11.14
CA ALA A 406 -14.13 13.36 -10.95
C ALA A 406 -14.33 12.33 -12.06
N ALA A 407 -13.26 11.59 -12.34
CA ALA A 407 -13.29 10.42 -13.21
C ALA A 407 -12.51 9.27 -12.54
N GLU A 408 -13.05 8.06 -12.63
CA GLU A 408 -12.37 6.83 -12.24
C GLU A 408 -12.29 5.90 -13.44
N LEU A 409 -11.08 5.57 -13.89
CA LEU A 409 -10.83 4.72 -15.06
C LEU A 409 -10.04 3.48 -14.62
N ARG A 410 -10.52 2.30 -14.96
CA ARG A 410 -9.87 1.03 -14.63
C ARG A 410 -8.62 0.85 -15.48
N PHE A 411 -7.47 0.77 -14.83
CA PHE A 411 -6.20 0.63 -15.54
C PHE A 411 -6.10 -0.65 -16.36
N ASP A 412 -6.57 -1.77 -15.83
CA ASP A 412 -6.62 -3.06 -16.52
C ASP A 412 -7.42 -2.96 -17.82
N ALA A 413 -8.62 -2.36 -17.75
CA ALA A 413 -9.48 -2.17 -18.91
C ALA A 413 -8.84 -1.23 -19.95
N LEU A 414 -8.19 -0.14 -19.52
CA LEU A 414 -7.44 0.76 -20.40
C LEU A 414 -6.26 0.04 -21.06
N TYR A 415 -5.49 -0.72 -20.29
CA TYR A 415 -4.31 -1.45 -20.77
C TYR A 415 -4.67 -2.51 -21.80
N GLU A 416 -5.70 -3.31 -21.53
CA GLU A 416 -6.18 -4.35 -22.44
C GLU A 416 -6.89 -3.82 -23.69
N SER A 417 -7.40 -2.56 -23.63
CA SER A 417 -8.02 -1.88 -24.78
C SER A 417 -7.02 -1.05 -25.58
N LYS A 418 -5.76 -0.99 -25.17
CA LYS A 418 -4.70 -0.22 -25.82
C LYS A 418 -4.54 -0.63 -27.29
N GLY A 419 -4.57 0.34 -28.18
CA GLY A 419 -4.37 0.12 -29.62
C GLY A 419 -2.93 -0.23 -30.00
N ALA A 420 -2.76 -0.76 -31.20
CA ALA A 420 -1.44 -1.12 -31.75
C ALA A 420 -0.52 0.11 -31.89
N GLN A 421 0.78 -0.14 -31.97
CA GLN A 421 1.76 0.92 -32.26
C GLN A 421 1.43 1.58 -33.62
N PRO A 422 1.60 2.92 -33.73
CA PRO A 422 1.37 3.62 -34.98
C PRO A 422 2.29 3.06 -36.08
N VAL A 423 1.70 2.76 -37.21
CA VAL A 423 2.42 2.39 -38.43
C VAL A 423 2.42 3.57 -39.37
N TYR A 424 3.57 3.89 -39.95
CA TYR A 424 3.68 4.95 -40.92
C TYR A 424 2.69 4.74 -42.07
N GLN A 425 1.90 5.78 -42.35
CA GLN A 425 1.03 5.86 -43.52
C GLN A 425 1.49 7.01 -44.40
N PRO A 426 1.65 6.79 -45.71
CA PRO A 426 1.99 7.88 -46.63
C PRO A 426 0.93 9.00 -46.60
N LEU A 427 1.38 10.21 -46.81
CA LEU A 427 0.44 11.33 -47.00
C LEU A 427 -0.51 11.03 -48.17
N PRO A 428 -1.78 11.41 -48.05
CA PRO A 428 -2.76 11.21 -49.13
C PRO A 428 -2.31 11.93 -50.40
N LYS A 429 -2.40 11.24 -51.54
CA LYS A 429 -2.05 11.80 -52.85
C LYS A 429 -3.14 12.70 -53.41
N PHE A 430 -4.40 12.48 -53.01
CA PHE A 430 -5.55 13.19 -53.53
C PHE A 430 -6.17 14.08 -52.46
N PRO A 431 -6.65 15.31 -52.84
CA PRO A 431 -7.26 16.24 -51.92
C PRO A 431 -8.58 15.72 -51.36
N ALA A 432 -8.89 16.10 -50.10
CA ALA A 432 -10.19 15.87 -49.51
C ALA A 432 -11.21 16.96 -50.00
N VAL A 433 -12.48 16.58 -50.02
CA VAL A 433 -13.61 17.50 -50.22
C VAL A 433 -14.34 17.62 -48.88
N THR A 434 -14.61 18.82 -48.42
CA THR A 434 -15.39 19.06 -47.20
C THR A 434 -16.83 19.42 -47.53
N ARG A 435 -17.77 18.99 -46.65
CA ARG A 435 -19.18 19.35 -46.70
C ARG A 435 -19.69 19.64 -45.30
N ASP A 436 -20.34 20.75 -45.12
CA ASP A 436 -21.04 21.08 -43.90
C ASP A 436 -22.49 20.60 -43.99
N ILE A 437 -22.93 19.94 -42.95
CA ILE A 437 -24.34 19.57 -42.77
C ILE A 437 -24.84 20.09 -41.43
N ALA A 438 -26.07 20.61 -41.42
CA ALA A 438 -26.73 20.99 -40.16
C ALA A 438 -28.07 20.24 -40.12
N VAL A 439 -28.26 19.44 -39.10
CA VAL A 439 -29.46 18.63 -38.92
C VAL A 439 -30.22 19.02 -37.67
N VAL A 440 -31.54 18.97 -37.74
CA VAL A 440 -32.46 19.22 -36.62
C VAL A 440 -32.97 17.90 -36.09
N CYS A 441 -32.74 17.62 -34.82
CA CYS A 441 -33.17 16.40 -34.16
C CYS A 441 -33.80 16.72 -32.80
N ASP A 442 -34.34 15.70 -32.14
CA ASP A 442 -34.78 15.80 -30.75
C ASP A 442 -33.63 16.13 -29.80
N VAL A 443 -33.89 16.90 -28.76
CA VAL A 443 -32.88 17.23 -27.74
C VAL A 443 -32.32 15.97 -27.08
N ALA A 444 -33.13 14.90 -26.96
CA ALA A 444 -32.70 13.64 -26.35
C ALA A 444 -31.68 12.86 -27.21
N VAL A 445 -31.63 13.06 -28.52
CA VAL A 445 -30.66 12.39 -29.40
C VAL A 445 -29.27 12.91 -29.10
N THR A 446 -28.34 12.01 -28.74
CA THR A 446 -26.96 12.37 -28.41
C THR A 446 -26.14 12.66 -29.68
N VAL A 447 -25.05 13.40 -29.52
CA VAL A 447 -24.10 13.64 -30.63
C VAL A 447 -23.48 12.32 -31.09
N GLY A 448 -23.19 11.40 -30.15
CA GLY A 448 -22.64 10.08 -30.49
C GLY A 448 -23.56 9.25 -31.37
N GLU A 449 -24.89 9.28 -31.14
CA GLU A 449 -25.85 8.60 -32.00
C GLU A 449 -25.88 9.21 -33.42
N LEU A 450 -25.75 10.54 -33.52
CA LEU A 450 -25.63 11.20 -34.82
C LEU A 450 -24.34 10.82 -35.54
N GLU A 451 -23.21 10.79 -34.84
CA GLU A 451 -21.92 10.34 -35.39
C GLU A 451 -21.95 8.88 -35.85
N ASP A 452 -22.59 7.99 -35.09
CA ASP A 452 -22.76 6.59 -35.48
C ASP A 452 -23.63 6.46 -36.74
N ALA A 453 -24.72 7.22 -36.82
CA ALA A 453 -25.57 7.27 -38.02
C ALA A 453 -24.83 7.84 -39.25
N ILE A 454 -23.99 8.88 -39.06
CA ILE A 454 -23.11 9.42 -40.10
C ILE A 454 -22.16 8.36 -40.64
N ARG A 455 -21.44 7.66 -39.73
CA ARG A 455 -20.50 6.59 -40.12
C ARG A 455 -21.19 5.42 -40.83
N LYS A 456 -22.39 5.04 -40.37
CA LYS A 456 -23.19 3.97 -40.97
C LYS A 456 -23.71 4.33 -42.34
N GLY A 457 -24.12 5.61 -42.56
CA GLY A 457 -24.60 6.11 -43.82
C GLY A 457 -23.50 6.33 -44.87
N ALA A 458 -22.25 6.47 -44.45
CA ALA A 458 -21.14 6.71 -45.35
C ALA A 458 -20.77 5.47 -46.18
N LYS A 459 -20.46 5.67 -47.47
CA LYS A 459 -20.10 4.61 -48.42
C LYS A 459 -18.58 4.41 -48.57
N GLY A 460 -17.80 4.67 -47.50
CA GLY A 460 -16.36 4.47 -47.48
C GLY A 460 -15.54 5.69 -47.91
N LEU A 461 -16.16 6.80 -48.28
CA LEU A 461 -15.47 8.04 -48.63
C LEU A 461 -15.23 8.93 -47.40
N LEU A 462 -16.02 8.78 -46.35
CA LEU A 462 -15.89 9.57 -45.13
C LEU A 462 -14.58 9.24 -44.42
N LYS A 463 -13.75 10.27 -44.18
CA LYS A 463 -12.53 10.15 -43.40
C LYS A 463 -12.68 10.76 -42.00
N ASP A 464 -13.50 11.79 -41.86
CA ASP A 464 -13.76 12.46 -40.59
C ASP A 464 -15.13 13.14 -40.57
N ALA A 465 -15.74 13.21 -39.38
CA ALA A 465 -16.98 13.93 -39.12
C ALA A 465 -16.80 14.75 -37.83
N ALA A 466 -16.53 16.04 -37.96
CA ALA A 466 -16.24 16.93 -36.86
C ALA A 466 -17.49 17.75 -36.49
N LEU A 467 -17.95 17.60 -35.23
CA LEU A 467 -18.95 18.49 -34.67
C LEU A 467 -18.36 19.89 -34.51
N PHE A 468 -19.07 20.93 -35.00
CA PHE A 468 -18.60 22.29 -34.82
C PHE A 468 -19.64 23.26 -34.23
N ASP A 469 -20.94 22.91 -34.22
CA ASP A 469 -21.96 23.75 -33.59
C ASP A 469 -23.19 22.93 -33.10
N ILE A 470 -23.73 23.37 -31.95
CA ILE A 470 -25.00 22.90 -31.41
C ILE A 470 -25.84 24.13 -31.05
N TYR A 471 -27.00 24.29 -31.72
CA TYR A 471 -27.86 25.45 -31.54
C TYR A 471 -29.28 25.06 -31.10
N THR A 472 -29.76 25.73 -30.05
CA THR A 472 -31.11 25.55 -29.46
C THR A 472 -31.89 26.86 -29.38
N GLY A 473 -31.63 27.81 -30.24
CA GLY A 473 -32.21 29.15 -30.17
C GLY A 473 -33.38 29.39 -31.10
N THR A 474 -33.62 30.68 -31.41
CA THR A 474 -34.71 31.15 -32.29
C THR A 474 -34.68 30.45 -33.66
N GLY A 475 -35.82 29.95 -34.12
CA GLY A 475 -35.93 29.22 -35.40
C GLY A 475 -35.84 27.70 -35.28
N ILE A 476 -35.59 27.17 -34.06
CA ILE A 476 -35.67 25.73 -33.78
C ILE A 476 -36.92 25.47 -32.93
N ALA A 477 -37.68 24.43 -33.27
CA ALA A 477 -38.88 24.07 -32.53
C ALA A 477 -38.59 23.69 -31.08
N PRO A 478 -39.47 23.96 -30.11
CA PRO A 478 -39.30 23.52 -28.72
C PRO A 478 -39.05 22.01 -28.65
N GLY A 479 -38.08 21.56 -27.84
CA GLY A 479 -37.68 20.15 -27.72
C GLY A 479 -36.76 19.66 -28.83
N LYS A 480 -36.35 20.51 -29.76
CA LYS A 480 -35.40 20.20 -30.83
C LYS A 480 -34.09 20.97 -30.68
N LYS A 481 -33.03 20.45 -31.30
CA LYS A 481 -31.72 21.12 -31.44
C LYS A 481 -31.22 20.98 -32.87
N SER A 482 -30.46 21.95 -33.34
CA SER A 482 -29.69 21.86 -34.57
C SER A 482 -28.28 21.47 -34.23
N VAL A 483 -27.75 20.45 -34.91
CA VAL A 483 -26.36 19.97 -34.73
C VAL A 483 -25.66 20.05 -36.08
N ALA A 484 -24.50 20.68 -36.11
CA ALA A 484 -23.74 20.91 -37.32
C ALA A 484 -22.43 20.13 -37.34
N PHE A 485 -22.18 19.42 -38.45
CA PHE A 485 -20.97 18.63 -38.67
C PHE A 485 -20.24 19.08 -39.94
N ASN A 486 -18.92 19.13 -39.87
CA ASN A 486 -18.06 19.20 -41.04
C ASN A 486 -17.65 17.76 -41.42
N LEU A 487 -18.01 17.33 -42.60
CA LEU A 487 -17.69 16.02 -43.17
C LEU A 487 -16.47 16.14 -44.08
N THR A 488 -15.40 15.38 -43.82
CA THR A 488 -14.24 15.29 -44.69
C THR A 488 -14.31 14.00 -45.51
N LEU A 489 -14.47 14.14 -46.82
CA LEU A 489 -14.63 13.04 -47.78
C LEU A 489 -13.39 12.93 -48.66
N ARG A 490 -12.89 11.72 -48.91
CA ARG A 490 -11.73 11.47 -49.77
C ARG A 490 -11.72 10.04 -50.28
N ALA A 491 -11.43 9.86 -51.59
CA ALA A 491 -11.01 8.58 -52.13
C ALA A 491 -9.49 8.42 -52.05
N ASP A 492 -9.00 7.20 -51.87
CA ASP A 492 -7.55 6.93 -51.71
C ASP A 492 -6.87 6.70 -53.08
N ASP A 493 -7.63 6.49 -54.14
CA ASP A 493 -7.19 6.14 -55.51
C ASP A 493 -7.37 7.25 -56.54
N ARG A 494 -8.20 8.29 -56.26
CA ARG A 494 -8.53 9.37 -57.20
C ARG A 494 -8.97 10.66 -56.48
N SER A 495 -9.06 11.76 -57.22
CA SER A 495 -9.79 12.94 -56.78
C SER A 495 -11.30 12.70 -56.87
N LEU A 496 -12.05 13.11 -55.84
CA LEU A 496 -13.51 13.02 -55.83
C LEU A 496 -14.10 14.09 -56.72
N THR A 497 -15.18 13.75 -57.44
CA THR A 497 -16.07 14.71 -58.10
C THR A 497 -17.08 15.28 -57.08
N ALA A 498 -17.69 16.42 -57.43
CA ALA A 498 -18.72 17.02 -56.56
C ALA A 498 -19.93 16.09 -56.43
N GLU A 499 -20.32 15.42 -57.53
CA GLU A 499 -21.45 14.49 -57.60
C GLU A 499 -21.24 13.25 -56.72
N GLU A 500 -20.01 12.70 -56.66
CA GLU A 500 -19.68 11.58 -55.79
C GLU A 500 -19.77 11.99 -54.31
N ALA A 501 -19.22 13.15 -53.94
CA ALA A 501 -19.30 13.67 -52.58
C ALA A 501 -20.77 13.94 -52.16
N ASP A 502 -21.56 14.56 -53.02
CA ASP A 502 -22.97 14.87 -52.74
C ASP A 502 -23.82 13.60 -52.62
N ALA A 503 -23.51 12.53 -53.41
CA ALA A 503 -24.17 11.24 -53.29
C ALA A 503 -23.89 10.53 -51.97
N ASP A 504 -22.66 10.66 -51.43
CA ASP A 504 -22.30 10.11 -50.12
C ASP A 504 -22.98 10.90 -48.97
N VAL A 505 -22.98 12.24 -49.04
CA VAL A 505 -23.73 13.11 -48.12
C VAL A 505 -25.22 12.78 -48.12
N LYS A 506 -25.84 12.55 -49.28
CA LYS A 506 -27.25 12.16 -49.35
C LYS A 506 -27.51 10.83 -48.64
N SER A 507 -26.61 9.86 -48.78
CA SER A 507 -26.69 8.59 -48.04
C SER A 507 -26.58 8.80 -46.52
N ILE A 508 -25.68 9.65 -46.10
CA ILE A 508 -25.49 10.04 -44.68
C ILE A 508 -26.77 10.70 -44.13
N LEU A 509 -27.32 11.67 -44.85
CA LEU A 509 -28.56 12.34 -44.45
C LEU A 509 -29.76 11.36 -44.36
N THR A 510 -29.85 10.38 -45.28
CA THR A 510 -30.87 9.33 -45.19
C THR A 510 -30.71 8.47 -43.96
N ALA A 511 -29.48 8.10 -43.59
CA ALA A 511 -29.22 7.34 -42.37
C ALA A 511 -29.55 8.15 -41.10
N LEU A 512 -29.19 9.43 -41.06
CA LEU A 512 -29.52 10.35 -39.97
C LEU A 512 -31.04 10.48 -39.74
N GLU A 513 -31.81 10.57 -40.84
CA GLU A 513 -33.26 10.61 -40.75
C GLU A 513 -33.86 9.28 -40.26
N GLN A 514 -33.37 8.15 -40.77
CA GLN A 514 -33.89 6.82 -40.42
C GLN A 514 -33.53 6.39 -38.99
N GLU A 515 -32.32 6.64 -38.57
CA GLU A 515 -31.79 6.16 -37.26
C GLU A 515 -32.12 7.15 -36.11
N CYS A 516 -32.05 8.44 -36.36
CA CYS A 516 -32.13 9.48 -35.36
C CYS A 516 -33.31 10.44 -35.51
N GLY A 517 -34.12 10.28 -36.58
CA GLY A 517 -35.17 11.26 -36.90
C GLY A 517 -34.60 12.67 -37.17
N ALA A 518 -33.33 12.75 -37.55
CA ALA A 518 -32.62 14.00 -37.79
C ALA A 518 -32.78 14.45 -39.24
N VAL A 519 -33.37 15.62 -39.44
CA VAL A 519 -33.67 16.16 -40.79
C VAL A 519 -32.74 17.34 -41.07
N LEU A 520 -32.37 17.50 -42.35
CA LEU A 520 -31.55 18.63 -42.78
C LEU A 520 -32.27 19.95 -42.45
N ARG A 521 -31.54 20.91 -41.91
CA ARG A 521 -32.04 22.23 -41.56
C ARG A 521 -32.33 23.10 -42.77
#